data_133337ff5966b0aaaa043f0e5c54bd67
#
_entry.id   133337ff5966b0aaaa043f0e5c54bd67
#
_cell.length_a   1.000
_cell.length_b   1.000
_cell.length_c   1.000
_cell.angle_alpha   90.00
_cell.angle_beta   90.00
_cell.angle_gamma   90.00
#
_symmetry.space_group_name_H-M   'P 1'
#
loop_
_entity.id
_entity.type
_entity.pdbx_description
1 polymer ?
#
loop_
_entity_poly.entity_id
_entity_poly.type
_entity_poly.pdbx_seq_one_letter_code
_entity_poly.pdbx_strand_id
1 'polypeptide(L)'
;MASLFTKLNFTPILHSPTPTPTRFLLHSSIHPKTPTPFASILCSSVTRPNYIPNRIPDPRYVRIFDTTLRDGQQSPGANMTSKEKLDIARQLSKLGVDIIEAGFPASSKDDLQAVKVIAQEVGNAVNENGYVPVICGLARCNKRDIDAAWEAVKYAKRPRIHTFIATSEIHMEFKLKKTREEVVETARSMVSHARSLGCDDVEFSPEDAGRSVFDP
;
A
#
# COMPACT_ATOMS: atom_id res chain seq x y z
N MET A 1 -13.09 5.90 45.52
CA MET A 1 -12.64 4.60 46.00
C MET A 1 -11.39 4.20 45.25
N ALA A 2 -10.38 3.99 46.00
CA ALA A 2 -9.02 3.54 45.84
C ALA A 2 -8.43 3.24 44.44
N SER A 3 -7.43 4.06 44.13
CA SER A 3 -6.36 3.91 43.18
C SER A 3 -5.45 2.74 43.58
N LEU A 4 -5.10 1.88 42.59
CA LEU A 4 -3.99 0.94 42.71
C LEU A 4 -2.91 1.34 41.70
N PHE A 5 -1.91 2.09 42.18
CA PHE A 5 -0.64 2.29 41.50
C PHE A 5 0.30 1.13 41.87
N THR A 6 0.67 0.33 40.89
CA THR A 6 1.77 -0.67 41.06
C THR A 6 3.08 -0.02 40.64
N LYS A 7 3.99 0.18 41.63
CA LYS A 7 5.35 0.68 41.41
C LYS A 7 6.20 -0.45 40.81
N LEU A 8 6.77 -0.21 39.63
CA LEU A 8 7.86 -1.03 39.08
C LEU A 8 9.22 -0.52 39.66
N ASN A 9 9.89 -1.36 40.43
CA ASN A 9 11.24 -1.10 40.91
C ASN A 9 12.25 -1.46 39.82
N PHE A 10 13.04 -0.48 39.37
CA PHE A 10 14.24 -0.71 38.57
C PHE A 10 15.45 -0.95 39.50
N THR A 11 16.10 -2.11 39.37
CA THR A 11 17.40 -2.41 39.93
C THR A 11 18.50 -1.96 38.98
N PRO A 12 19.56 -1.25 39.45
CA PRO A 12 20.65 -0.83 38.57
C PRO A 12 21.58 -1.99 38.27
N ILE A 13 21.89 -2.18 36.96
CA ILE A 13 22.89 -3.14 36.50
C ILE A 13 24.27 -2.55 36.71
N LEU A 14 25.09 -3.27 37.48
CA LEU A 14 26.50 -2.99 37.75
C LEU A 14 27.34 -3.09 36.47
N HIS A 15 28.15 -2.06 36.24
CA HIS A 15 29.17 -2.00 35.19
C HIS A 15 30.29 -3.02 35.49
N SER A 16 30.58 -3.88 34.50
CA SER A 16 31.82 -4.67 34.47
C SER A 16 32.90 -3.91 33.67
N PRO A 17 34.17 -4.03 34.05
CA PRO A 17 35.26 -3.26 33.42
C PRO A 17 35.64 -3.82 32.05
N THR A 18 35.89 -2.91 31.12
CA THR A 18 36.35 -3.16 29.75
C THR A 18 37.79 -3.75 29.75
N PRO A 19 38.08 -4.76 28.92
CA PRO A 19 39.46 -5.24 28.74
C PRO A 19 40.21 -4.30 27.73
N THR A 20 41.47 -4.02 28.11
CA THR A 20 42.46 -3.26 27.34
C THR A 20 42.79 -3.95 26.00
N PRO A 21 42.92 -3.24 24.86
CA PRO A 21 43.28 -3.87 23.62
C PRO A 21 44.74 -4.19 23.51
N THR A 22 45.08 -5.48 23.42
CA THR A 22 46.43 -5.95 23.08
C THR A 22 46.69 -5.76 21.58
N ARG A 23 47.71 -4.98 21.27
CA ARG A 23 48.12 -4.64 19.92
C ARG A 23 48.87 -5.82 19.31
N PHE A 24 48.23 -6.62 18.45
CA PHE A 24 48.88 -7.58 17.57
C PHE A 24 49.29 -6.89 16.26
N LEU A 25 50.62 -6.74 16.04
CA LEU A 25 51.20 -6.37 14.75
C LEU A 25 51.22 -7.61 13.85
N LEU A 26 50.24 -7.73 12.97
CA LEU A 26 50.28 -8.64 11.82
C LEU A 26 50.73 -7.88 10.60
N HIS A 27 52.00 -8.14 10.21
CA HIS A 27 52.53 -7.76 8.88
C HIS A 27 51.87 -8.70 7.86
N SER A 28 50.86 -8.22 7.15
CA SER A 28 50.39 -8.85 5.95
C SER A 28 50.67 -7.95 4.76
N SER A 29 51.52 -8.41 3.85
CA SER A 29 51.82 -7.80 2.57
C SER A 29 50.54 -7.84 1.73
N ILE A 30 49.82 -6.71 1.64
CA ILE A 30 48.64 -6.56 0.78
C ILE A 30 49.18 -6.22 -0.64
N HIS A 31 49.15 -7.21 -1.53
CA HIS A 31 49.26 -6.94 -2.97
C HIS A 31 48.01 -6.19 -3.41
N PRO A 32 48.12 -5.08 -4.15
CA PRO A 32 46.95 -4.39 -4.67
C PRO A 32 46.26 -5.30 -5.70
N LYS A 33 45.10 -5.86 -5.31
CA LYS A 33 44.22 -6.47 -6.30
C LYS A 33 43.68 -5.35 -7.18
N THR A 34 43.97 -5.44 -8.48
CA THR A 34 43.34 -4.61 -9.51
C THR A 34 41.84 -4.60 -9.30
N PRO A 35 41.15 -3.43 -9.30
CA PRO A 35 39.73 -3.38 -9.20
C PRO A 35 39.12 -4.12 -10.38
N THR A 36 38.38 -5.19 -10.13
CA THR A 36 37.53 -5.79 -11.14
C THR A 36 36.57 -4.70 -11.64
N PRO A 37 36.41 -4.54 -12.96
CA PRO A 37 35.48 -3.56 -13.48
C PRO A 37 34.12 -3.90 -12.93
N PHE A 38 33.50 -2.92 -12.25
CA PHE A 38 32.09 -3.01 -11.91
C PHE A 38 31.35 -3.36 -13.19
N ALA A 39 30.77 -4.57 -13.22
CA ALA A 39 29.82 -4.91 -14.25
C ALA A 39 28.76 -3.82 -14.18
N SER A 40 28.74 -2.94 -15.18
CA SER A 40 27.66 -1.99 -15.37
C SER A 40 26.41 -2.86 -15.45
N ILE A 41 25.59 -2.82 -14.41
CA ILE A 41 24.22 -3.35 -14.49
C ILE A 41 23.60 -2.52 -15.59
N LEU A 42 23.58 -3.08 -16.81
CA LEU A 42 22.74 -2.57 -17.88
C LEU A 42 21.32 -2.69 -17.36
N CYS A 43 20.85 -1.60 -16.74
CA CYS A 43 19.44 -1.41 -16.50
C CYS A 43 18.82 -1.38 -17.91
N SER A 44 18.45 -2.56 -18.41
CA SER A 44 17.63 -2.64 -19.62
C SER A 44 16.43 -1.76 -19.31
N SER A 45 16.24 -0.69 -20.07
CA SER A 45 15.10 0.19 -19.94
C SER A 45 13.85 -0.66 -20.25
N VAL A 46 13.30 -1.27 -19.20
CA VAL A 46 12.01 -1.95 -19.31
C VAL A 46 11.02 -0.86 -19.60
N THR A 47 10.62 -0.76 -20.86
CA THR A 47 9.59 0.20 -21.26
C THR A 47 8.30 -0.17 -20.54
N ARG A 48 7.70 0.80 -19.86
CA ARG A 48 6.42 0.60 -19.19
C ARG A 48 5.38 0.14 -20.22
N PRO A 49 4.70 -1.00 -19.99
CA PRO A 49 3.69 -1.49 -20.91
C PRO A 49 2.45 -0.59 -20.89
N ASN A 50 1.66 -0.64 -21.97
CA ASN A 50 0.39 0.06 -22.02
C ASN A 50 -0.51 -0.37 -20.85
N TYR A 51 -1.14 0.61 -20.22
CA TYR A 51 -2.10 0.33 -19.16
C TYR A 51 -3.34 -0.36 -19.72
N ILE A 52 -3.66 -1.52 -19.15
CA ILE A 52 -4.90 -2.25 -19.38
C ILE A 52 -5.51 -2.51 -17.99
N PRO A 53 -6.79 -2.14 -17.75
CA PRO A 53 -7.47 -2.45 -16.49
C PRO A 53 -7.38 -3.96 -16.15
N ASN A 54 -7.10 -4.28 -14.90
CA ASN A 54 -7.00 -5.64 -14.35
C ASN A 54 -6.00 -6.57 -15.06
N ARG A 55 -5.10 -6.05 -15.90
CA ARG A 55 -4.15 -6.87 -16.67
C ARG A 55 -2.76 -6.24 -16.71
N ILE A 56 -1.72 -7.09 -16.56
CA ILE A 56 -0.32 -6.76 -16.85
C ILE A 56 0.04 -7.46 -18.16
N PRO A 57 0.21 -6.73 -19.28
CA PRO A 57 0.44 -7.37 -20.60
C PRO A 57 1.84 -7.99 -20.74
N ASP A 58 2.86 -7.45 -20.04
CA ASP A 58 4.21 -8.05 -20.01
C ASP A 58 4.41 -8.76 -18.65
N PRO A 59 4.56 -10.08 -18.62
CA PRO A 59 4.74 -10.84 -17.37
C PRO A 59 6.07 -10.52 -16.65
N ARG A 60 7.03 -9.89 -17.32
CA ARG A 60 8.29 -9.44 -16.71
C ARG A 60 8.19 -8.06 -16.06
N TYR A 61 7.11 -7.32 -16.31
CA TYR A 61 6.91 -6.01 -15.71
C TYR A 61 6.29 -6.15 -14.32
N VAL A 62 6.96 -5.59 -13.32
CA VAL A 62 6.44 -5.53 -11.95
C VAL A 62 5.70 -4.20 -11.77
N ARG A 63 4.40 -4.27 -11.53
CA ARG A 63 3.57 -3.10 -11.25
C ARG A 63 3.70 -2.73 -9.77
N ILE A 64 4.11 -1.49 -9.50
CA ILE A 64 4.27 -0.98 -8.13
C ILE A 64 2.95 -0.36 -7.66
N PHE A 65 2.43 -0.89 -6.56
CA PHE A 65 1.26 -0.39 -5.84
C PHE A 65 1.70 0.26 -4.54
N ASP A 66 1.65 1.58 -4.46
CA ASP A 66 2.04 2.35 -3.28
C ASP A 66 0.84 2.62 -2.38
N THR A 67 0.95 2.30 -1.10
CA THR A 67 -0.10 2.45 -0.09
C THR A 67 0.27 3.46 1.02
N THR A 68 1.27 4.29 0.80
CA THR A 68 1.72 5.30 1.78
C THR A 68 0.57 6.18 2.27
N LEU A 69 -0.29 6.62 1.35
CA LEU A 69 -1.40 7.54 1.64
C LEU A 69 -2.64 6.86 2.24
N ARG A 70 -2.64 5.54 2.33
CA ARG A 70 -3.73 4.77 2.94
C ARG A 70 -3.24 3.98 4.14
N ASP A 71 -2.46 2.92 3.94
CA ASP A 71 -1.96 2.06 5.02
C ASP A 71 -0.88 2.75 5.86
N GLY A 72 0.05 3.42 5.19
CA GLY A 72 1.11 4.19 5.86
C GLY A 72 0.56 5.28 6.77
N GLN A 73 -0.49 5.98 6.35
CA GLN A 73 -1.15 7.02 7.15
C GLN A 73 -1.83 6.47 8.42
N GLN A 74 -2.20 5.20 8.45
CA GLN A 74 -2.82 4.57 9.62
C GLN A 74 -1.82 4.22 10.73
N SER A 75 -0.52 4.37 10.45
CA SER A 75 0.53 4.16 11.45
C SER A 75 0.47 5.23 12.54
N PRO A 76 0.73 4.87 13.81
CA PRO A 76 0.75 5.84 14.91
C PRO A 76 1.71 7.00 14.62
N GLY A 77 1.23 8.24 14.71
CA GLY A 77 2.03 9.44 14.47
C GLY A 77 2.21 9.85 13.00
N ALA A 78 1.66 9.11 12.04
CA ALA A 78 1.76 9.39 10.61
C ALA A 78 0.54 10.14 10.03
N ASN A 79 -0.20 10.87 10.87
CA ASN A 79 -1.35 11.65 10.41
C ASN A 79 -0.91 12.72 9.41
N MET A 80 -1.62 12.81 8.29
CA MET A 80 -1.34 13.75 7.20
C MET A 80 -2.55 14.65 6.95
N THR A 81 -2.29 15.92 6.69
CA THR A 81 -3.29 16.83 6.16
C THR A 81 -3.58 16.53 4.69
N SER A 82 -4.75 16.98 4.18
CA SER A 82 -5.09 16.81 2.76
C SER A 82 -4.06 17.44 1.81
N LYS A 83 -3.40 18.53 2.23
CA LYS A 83 -2.33 19.18 1.47
C LYS A 83 -1.07 18.30 1.41
N GLU A 84 -0.64 17.75 2.53
CA GLU A 84 0.52 16.85 2.59
C GLU A 84 0.27 15.59 1.76
N LYS A 85 -0.93 15.01 1.83
CA LYS A 85 -1.33 13.88 0.97
C LYS A 85 -1.17 14.21 -0.51
N LEU A 86 -1.63 15.40 -0.94
CA LEU A 86 -1.52 15.82 -2.32
C LEU A 86 -0.05 15.99 -2.74
N ASP A 87 0.78 16.60 -1.89
CA ASP A 87 2.20 16.80 -2.18
C ASP A 87 2.95 15.47 -2.27
N ILE A 88 2.65 14.51 -1.39
CA ILE A 88 3.20 13.15 -1.45
C ILE A 88 2.72 12.43 -2.73
N ALA A 89 1.43 12.51 -3.08
CA ALA A 89 0.91 11.92 -4.31
C ALA A 89 1.63 12.45 -5.56
N ARG A 90 1.94 13.74 -5.60
CA ARG A 90 2.73 14.36 -6.68
C ARG A 90 4.16 13.78 -6.74
N GLN A 91 4.81 13.55 -5.59
CA GLN A 91 6.14 12.94 -5.56
C GLN A 91 6.11 11.46 -5.97
N LEU A 92 5.12 10.69 -5.52
CA LEU A 92 4.93 9.31 -5.95
C LEU A 92 4.70 9.20 -7.47
N SER A 93 3.92 10.11 -8.04
CA SER A 93 3.74 10.20 -9.50
C SER A 93 5.05 10.52 -10.23
N LYS A 94 5.87 11.45 -9.71
CA LYS A 94 7.20 11.77 -10.28
C LYS A 94 8.17 10.59 -10.14
N LEU A 95 8.12 9.86 -9.04
CA LEU A 95 8.91 8.64 -8.84
C LEU A 95 8.52 7.54 -9.83
N GLY A 96 7.33 7.63 -10.40
CA GLY A 96 6.86 6.71 -11.43
C GLY A 96 6.20 5.45 -10.89
N VAL A 97 5.61 5.47 -9.68
CA VAL A 97 4.79 4.33 -9.21
C VAL A 97 3.57 4.14 -10.12
N ASP A 98 3.14 2.90 -10.29
CA ASP A 98 2.05 2.58 -11.22
C ASP A 98 0.68 2.90 -10.65
N ILE A 99 0.49 2.65 -9.36
CA ILE A 99 -0.77 2.80 -8.66
C ILE A 99 -0.53 3.51 -7.33
N ILE A 100 -1.31 4.53 -7.04
CA ILE A 100 -1.32 5.25 -5.77
C ILE A 100 -2.64 4.97 -5.06
N GLU A 101 -2.61 4.22 -3.96
CA GLU A 101 -3.77 4.08 -3.08
C GLU A 101 -3.88 5.34 -2.22
N ALA A 102 -4.75 6.26 -2.65
CA ALA A 102 -4.77 7.63 -2.16
C ALA A 102 -5.47 7.82 -0.80
N GLY A 103 -6.23 6.83 -0.35
CA GLY A 103 -6.91 6.87 0.94
C GLY A 103 -8.13 5.95 1.02
N PHE A 104 -8.93 6.17 2.08
CA PHE A 104 -10.17 5.45 2.35
C PHE A 104 -11.37 6.42 2.38
N PRO A 105 -11.97 6.74 1.21
CA PRO A 105 -12.99 7.80 1.09
C PRO A 105 -14.20 7.67 2.01
N ALA A 106 -14.57 6.44 2.39
CA ALA A 106 -15.70 6.22 3.30
C ALA A 106 -15.37 6.48 4.79
N SER A 107 -14.10 6.71 5.13
CA SER A 107 -13.66 6.95 6.51
C SER A 107 -14.14 8.30 7.05
N SER A 108 -14.03 9.35 6.23
CA SER A 108 -14.44 10.71 6.57
C SER A 108 -14.71 11.56 5.32
N LYS A 109 -15.39 12.70 5.50
CA LYS A 109 -15.58 13.68 4.41
C LYS A 109 -14.25 14.27 3.95
N ASP A 110 -13.32 14.48 4.87
CA ASP A 110 -12.00 15.04 4.57
C ASP A 110 -11.16 14.06 3.74
N ASP A 111 -11.20 12.76 4.07
CA ASP A 111 -10.50 11.75 3.31
C ASP A 111 -11.10 11.58 1.90
N LEU A 112 -12.44 11.60 1.79
CA LEU A 112 -13.11 11.62 0.50
C LEU A 112 -12.64 12.80 -0.35
N GLN A 113 -12.62 14.00 0.22
CA GLN A 113 -12.20 15.21 -0.48
C GLN A 113 -10.71 15.17 -0.85
N ALA A 114 -9.85 14.68 0.03
CA ALA A 114 -8.41 14.54 -0.25
C ALA A 114 -8.16 13.59 -1.43
N VAL A 115 -8.80 12.41 -1.43
CA VAL A 115 -8.69 11.45 -2.55
C VAL A 115 -9.24 12.03 -3.84
N LYS A 116 -10.35 12.78 -3.78
CA LYS A 116 -10.94 13.45 -4.94
C LYS A 116 -10.01 14.49 -5.57
N VAL A 117 -9.35 15.30 -4.74
CA VAL A 117 -8.36 16.29 -5.23
C VAL A 117 -7.16 15.60 -5.86
N ILE A 118 -6.65 14.53 -5.25
CA ILE A 118 -5.56 13.72 -5.82
C ILE A 118 -5.99 13.13 -7.17
N ALA A 119 -7.20 12.60 -7.28
CA ALA A 119 -7.73 12.06 -8.53
C ALA A 119 -7.82 13.13 -9.63
N GLN A 120 -8.26 14.34 -9.29
CA GLN A 120 -8.40 15.46 -10.24
C GLN A 120 -7.04 16.02 -10.68
N GLU A 121 -6.10 16.20 -9.76
CA GLU A 121 -4.82 16.83 -10.07
C GLU A 121 -3.77 15.81 -10.54
N VAL A 122 -3.44 14.83 -9.67
CA VAL A 122 -2.38 13.85 -9.95
C VAL A 122 -2.83 12.81 -10.97
N GLY A 123 -4.08 12.35 -10.86
CA GLY A 123 -4.68 11.37 -11.78
C GLY A 123 -4.89 11.87 -13.21
N ASN A 124 -4.67 13.17 -13.46
CA ASN A 124 -4.77 13.79 -14.79
C ASN A 124 -3.46 14.46 -15.26
N ALA A 125 -2.46 14.56 -14.40
CA ALA A 125 -1.16 15.13 -14.72
C ALA A 125 -0.33 14.13 -15.54
N VAL A 126 -0.46 14.19 -16.86
CA VAL A 126 0.33 13.35 -17.77
C VAL A 126 1.74 13.89 -17.85
N ASN A 127 2.74 13.04 -17.56
CA ASN A 127 4.15 13.42 -17.67
C ASN A 127 4.62 13.45 -19.14
N GLU A 128 5.88 13.89 -19.36
CA GLU A 128 6.49 13.99 -20.69
C GLU A 128 6.49 12.68 -21.48
N ASN A 129 6.47 11.55 -20.79
CA ASN A 129 6.43 10.21 -21.41
C ASN A 129 4.99 9.69 -21.65
N GLY A 130 3.98 10.56 -21.52
CA GLY A 130 2.57 10.18 -21.70
C GLY A 130 1.99 9.35 -20.54
N TYR A 131 2.70 9.25 -19.41
CA TYR A 131 2.30 8.45 -18.26
C TYR A 131 1.48 9.24 -17.26
N VAL A 132 0.51 8.56 -16.66
CA VAL A 132 -0.28 9.00 -15.51
C VAL A 132 -0.51 7.80 -14.59
N PRO A 133 -0.37 7.93 -13.25
CA PRO A 133 -0.63 6.82 -12.34
C PRO A 133 -2.12 6.45 -12.29
N VAL A 134 -2.39 5.23 -11.89
CA VAL A 134 -3.72 4.81 -11.44
C VAL A 134 -3.96 5.43 -10.07
N ILE A 135 -5.11 6.08 -9.87
CA ILE A 135 -5.54 6.54 -8.55
C ILE A 135 -6.56 5.56 -7.98
N CYS A 136 -6.20 4.98 -6.86
CA CYS A 136 -6.95 3.94 -6.19
C CYS A 136 -7.59 4.45 -4.90
N GLY A 137 -8.85 4.10 -4.64
CA GLY A 137 -9.54 4.32 -3.38
C GLY A 137 -9.91 3.00 -2.72
N LEU A 138 -9.63 2.89 -1.41
CA LEU A 138 -10.02 1.71 -0.64
C LEU A 138 -11.52 1.76 -0.31
N ALA A 139 -12.16 0.60 -0.34
CA ALA A 139 -13.54 0.39 0.06
C ALA A 139 -13.72 -0.97 0.74
N ARG A 140 -14.39 -1.02 1.88
CA ARG A 140 -14.89 -2.30 2.39
C ARG A 140 -15.93 -2.86 1.42
N CYS A 141 -16.13 -4.17 1.46
CA CYS A 141 -17.03 -4.88 0.57
C CYS A 141 -18.51 -4.61 0.91
N ASN A 142 -18.95 -3.34 0.77
CA ASN A 142 -20.32 -2.88 0.91
C ASN A 142 -20.58 -1.68 -0.02
N LYS A 143 -21.87 -1.48 -0.38
CA LYS A 143 -22.28 -0.43 -1.35
C LYS A 143 -21.84 0.98 -0.94
N ARG A 144 -22.07 1.36 0.31
CA ARG A 144 -21.76 2.71 0.80
C ARG A 144 -20.29 3.08 0.61
N ASP A 145 -19.40 2.15 0.95
CA ASP A 145 -17.95 2.40 0.85
C ASP A 145 -17.50 2.44 -0.61
N ILE A 146 -18.05 1.55 -1.46
CA ILE A 146 -17.77 1.50 -2.90
C ILE A 146 -18.28 2.75 -3.59
N ASP A 147 -19.48 3.23 -3.26
CA ASP A 147 -20.04 4.47 -3.80
C ASP A 147 -19.17 5.67 -3.42
N ALA A 148 -18.70 5.75 -2.17
CA ALA A 148 -17.80 6.79 -1.70
C ALA A 148 -16.43 6.72 -2.42
N ALA A 149 -15.86 5.53 -2.60
CA ALA A 149 -14.62 5.36 -3.34
C ALA A 149 -14.77 5.80 -4.80
N TRP A 150 -15.84 5.38 -5.47
CA TRP A 150 -16.10 5.81 -6.84
C TRP A 150 -16.26 7.32 -6.96
N GLU A 151 -17.05 7.94 -6.08
CA GLU A 151 -17.22 9.41 -6.07
C GLU A 151 -15.89 10.15 -5.95
N ALA A 152 -14.93 9.58 -5.24
CA ALA A 152 -13.61 10.19 -5.08
C ALA A 152 -12.69 9.96 -6.30
N VAL A 153 -12.63 8.73 -6.85
CA VAL A 153 -11.61 8.37 -7.85
C VAL A 153 -12.05 8.57 -9.31
N LYS A 154 -13.34 8.65 -9.62
CA LYS A 154 -13.90 8.73 -10.99
C LYS A 154 -13.37 9.89 -11.85
N TYR A 155 -12.75 10.87 -11.25
CA TYR A 155 -12.18 12.05 -11.94
C TYR A 155 -10.78 11.81 -12.49
N ALA A 156 -10.12 10.71 -12.10
CA ALA A 156 -8.81 10.34 -12.64
C ALA A 156 -8.94 9.71 -14.03
N LYS A 157 -7.91 9.83 -14.86
CA LYS A 157 -7.85 9.13 -16.17
C LYS A 157 -7.85 7.61 -15.99
N ARG A 158 -7.32 7.11 -14.88
CA ARG A 158 -7.19 5.69 -14.56
C ARG A 158 -7.68 5.46 -13.14
N PRO A 159 -9.02 5.46 -12.91
CA PRO A 159 -9.58 5.23 -11.59
C PRO A 159 -9.55 3.74 -11.26
N ARG A 160 -9.33 3.42 -9.98
CA ARG A 160 -9.45 2.06 -9.44
C ARG A 160 -10.19 2.08 -8.12
N ILE A 161 -11.02 1.08 -7.90
CA ILE A 161 -11.57 0.75 -6.58
C ILE A 161 -10.84 -0.50 -6.08
N HIS A 162 -10.24 -0.42 -4.89
CA HIS A 162 -9.73 -1.55 -4.16
C HIS A 162 -10.75 -1.94 -3.09
N THR A 163 -11.38 -3.11 -3.24
CA THR A 163 -12.33 -3.62 -2.24
C THR A 163 -11.83 -4.90 -1.62
N PHE A 164 -12.21 -5.15 -0.36
CA PHE A 164 -11.73 -6.29 0.40
C PHE A 164 -12.80 -6.82 1.35
N ILE A 165 -12.70 -8.11 1.65
CA ILE A 165 -13.44 -8.77 2.72
C ILE A 165 -12.56 -9.84 3.36
N ALA A 166 -12.70 -10.03 4.67
CA ALA A 166 -11.94 -11.05 5.37
C ALA A 166 -12.39 -12.46 4.97
N THR A 167 -11.43 -13.36 4.78
CA THR A 167 -11.65 -14.73 4.31
C THR A 167 -11.15 -15.81 5.26
N SER A 168 -10.48 -15.44 6.36
CA SER A 168 -10.08 -16.40 7.39
C SER A 168 -11.28 -16.83 8.25
N GLU A 169 -11.25 -18.07 8.71
CA GLU A 169 -12.34 -18.64 9.52
C GLU A 169 -12.63 -17.81 10.76
N ILE A 170 -11.59 -17.38 11.48
CA ILE A 170 -11.73 -16.54 12.67
C ILE A 170 -12.48 -15.23 12.37
N HIS A 171 -12.21 -14.59 11.23
CA HIS A 171 -12.90 -13.37 10.85
C HIS A 171 -14.32 -13.62 10.35
N MET A 172 -14.54 -14.71 9.61
CA MET A 172 -15.89 -15.07 9.17
C MET A 172 -16.80 -15.35 10.35
N GLU A 173 -16.32 -16.10 11.36
CA GLU A 173 -17.09 -16.48 12.54
C GLU A 173 -17.32 -15.28 13.47
N PHE A 174 -16.27 -14.57 13.89
CA PHE A 174 -16.37 -13.58 14.98
C PHE A 174 -16.58 -12.14 14.52
N LYS A 175 -16.06 -11.76 13.34
CA LYS A 175 -16.16 -10.38 12.82
C LYS A 175 -17.32 -10.22 11.85
N LEU A 176 -17.44 -11.10 10.85
CA LEU A 176 -18.44 -10.99 9.80
C LEU A 176 -19.74 -11.71 10.14
N LYS A 177 -19.68 -12.79 10.91
CA LYS A 177 -20.79 -13.70 11.22
C LYS A 177 -21.46 -14.20 9.94
N LYS A 178 -20.63 -14.68 9.00
CA LYS A 178 -21.01 -15.13 7.66
C LYS A 178 -20.40 -16.48 7.34
N THR A 179 -21.09 -17.29 6.55
CA THR A 179 -20.55 -18.50 5.95
C THR A 179 -19.60 -18.14 4.80
N ARG A 180 -18.83 -19.11 4.31
CA ARG A 180 -17.96 -18.95 3.14
C ARG A 180 -18.75 -18.53 1.90
N GLU A 181 -19.88 -19.18 1.66
CA GLU A 181 -20.77 -18.91 0.53
C GLU A 181 -21.29 -17.47 0.58
N GLU A 182 -21.68 -17.00 1.75
CA GLU A 182 -22.13 -15.62 1.95
C GLU A 182 -20.99 -14.59 1.73
N VAL A 183 -19.75 -14.94 2.11
CA VAL A 183 -18.56 -14.09 1.87
C VAL A 183 -18.28 -14.02 0.38
N VAL A 184 -18.28 -15.16 -0.33
CA VAL A 184 -18.08 -15.21 -1.78
C VAL A 184 -19.18 -14.43 -2.52
N GLU A 185 -20.45 -14.61 -2.13
CA GLU A 185 -21.55 -13.87 -2.77
C GLU A 185 -21.49 -12.37 -2.47
N THR A 186 -21.08 -11.97 -1.26
CA THR A 186 -20.85 -10.58 -0.92
C THR A 186 -19.74 -10.00 -1.81
N ALA A 187 -18.61 -10.69 -1.97
CA ALA A 187 -17.51 -10.27 -2.84
C ALA A 187 -17.97 -10.11 -4.29
N ARG A 188 -18.63 -11.12 -4.84
CA ARG A 188 -19.16 -11.12 -6.21
C ARG A 188 -20.11 -9.95 -6.44
N SER A 189 -21.10 -9.77 -5.56
CA SER A 189 -22.09 -8.71 -5.65
C SER A 189 -21.45 -7.32 -5.60
N MET A 190 -20.46 -7.11 -4.72
CA MET A 190 -19.83 -5.81 -4.54
C MET A 190 -18.84 -5.47 -5.64
N VAL A 191 -18.09 -6.43 -6.18
CA VAL A 191 -17.27 -6.24 -7.39
C VAL A 191 -18.18 -5.90 -8.59
N SER A 192 -19.31 -6.61 -8.75
CA SER A 192 -20.30 -6.30 -9.79
C SER A 192 -20.90 -4.90 -9.61
N HIS A 193 -21.17 -4.49 -8.38
CA HIS A 193 -21.65 -3.14 -8.08
C HIS A 193 -20.61 -2.08 -8.49
N ALA A 194 -19.34 -2.23 -8.11
CA ALA A 194 -18.27 -1.30 -8.49
C ALA A 194 -18.18 -1.16 -10.03
N ARG A 195 -18.25 -2.28 -10.75
CA ARG A 195 -18.27 -2.27 -12.22
C ARG A 195 -19.50 -1.58 -12.81
N SER A 196 -20.67 -1.75 -12.18
CA SER A 196 -21.91 -1.10 -12.64
C SER A 196 -21.88 0.43 -12.50
N LEU A 197 -21.03 0.97 -11.62
CA LEU A 197 -20.80 2.41 -11.49
C LEU A 197 -19.91 2.98 -12.61
N GLY A 198 -19.30 2.12 -13.44
CA GLY A 198 -18.37 2.49 -14.50
C GLY A 198 -16.89 2.33 -14.14
N CYS A 199 -16.56 1.65 -13.04
CA CYS A 199 -15.20 1.33 -12.67
C CYS A 199 -14.72 0.06 -13.40
N ASP A 200 -13.90 0.23 -14.44
CA ASP A 200 -13.36 -0.90 -15.21
C ASP A 200 -12.18 -1.59 -14.52
N ASP A 201 -11.51 -0.91 -13.58
CA ASP A 201 -10.38 -1.45 -12.84
C ASP A 201 -10.75 -1.64 -11.36
N VAL A 202 -11.08 -2.87 -11.01
CA VAL A 202 -11.44 -3.26 -9.63
C VAL A 202 -10.42 -4.25 -9.11
N GLU A 203 -9.77 -3.90 -8.01
CA GLU A 203 -8.90 -4.79 -7.24
C GLU A 203 -9.70 -5.41 -6.08
N PHE A 204 -9.57 -6.72 -5.94
CA PHE A 204 -10.16 -7.44 -4.81
C PHE A 204 -9.07 -8.11 -3.98
N SER A 205 -9.09 -7.89 -2.67
CA SER A 205 -8.17 -8.51 -1.72
C SER A 205 -8.91 -9.36 -0.69
N PRO A 206 -8.54 -10.63 -0.54
CA PRO A 206 -8.99 -11.44 0.59
C PRO A 206 -8.20 -11.01 1.83
N GLU A 207 -8.85 -10.28 2.75
CA GLU A 207 -8.21 -9.88 4.01
C GLU A 207 -7.85 -11.12 4.83
N ASP A 208 -6.62 -11.13 5.38
CA ASP A 208 -6.11 -12.24 6.17
C ASP A 208 -5.92 -13.54 5.35
N ALA A 209 -5.51 -13.41 4.10
CA ALA A 209 -5.34 -14.51 3.16
C ALA A 209 -4.36 -15.60 3.67
N GLY A 210 -3.33 -15.21 4.44
CA GLY A 210 -2.36 -16.16 4.99
C GLY A 210 -2.96 -17.16 6.01
N ARG A 211 -4.16 -16.88 6.53
CA ARG A 211 -4.93 -17.78 7.42
C ARG A 211 -6.20 -18.31 6.77
N SER A 212 -6.40 -18.03 5.51
CA SER A 212 -7.55 -18.56 4.76
C SER A 212 -7.27 -19.96 4.26
N VAL A 213 -8.27 -20.82 4.27
CA VAL A 213 -8.16 -22.14 3.65
C VAL A 213 -8.34 -21.97 2.14
N PHE A 214 -7.29 -22.30 1.41
CA PHE A 214 -7.38 -22.41 -0.05
C PHE A 214 -8.01 -23.76 -0.39
N ASP A 215 -9.22 -23.73 -0.91
CA ASP A 215 -9.83 -24.86 -1.57
C ASP A 215 -9.49 -24.73 -3.06
N PRO A 216 -8.74 -25.68 -3.68
CA PRO A 216 -8.27 -25.58 -5.05
C PRO A 216 -9.41 -25.64 -6.10
#